data_58ee6e9b9fd08d032b35fa67ec7bee5d
#
_entry.id   58ee6e9b9fd08d032b35fa67ec7bee5d
#
_cell.length_a   1.000
_cell.length_b   1.000
_cell.length_c   1.000
_cell.angle_alpha   90.00
_cell.angle_beta   90.00
_cell.angle_gamma   90.00
#
_symmetry.space_group_name_H-M   'P 1'
#
loop_
_entity.id
_entity.type
_entity.pdbx_description
1 polymer ?
#
loop_
_entity_poly.entity_id
_entity_poly.type
_entity_poly.pdbx_seq_one_letter_code
_entity_poly.pdbx_strand_id
1 'polypeptide(L)'
;ELTEDLFVNLWINRHSIDISKSFDSFLHTVARNSAINFLKHKYVEDTYLNNIQKQECSSTSEEDLIAKELGLLIDDTVEKMPEQRKKIYILSRNEGLSNEEIATQLNTTKRNVESQLSLALKEIRKTISCFFLSLL
;
A
#
# COMPACT_ATOMS: atom_id res chain seq x y z
N GLU A 1 -4.20 -10.66 16.02
CA GLU A 1 -5.27 -10.68 15.02
C GLU A 1 -4.70 -10.81 13.60
N LEU A 2 -4.05 -9.80 13.00
CA LEU A 2 -3.47 -9.91 11.65
C LEU A 2 -2.42 -11.02 11.53
N THR A 3 -1.59 -11.20 12.55
CA THR A 3 -0.55 -12.23 12.59
C THR A 3 -1.16 -13.63 12.73
N GLU A 4 -2.21 -13.77 13.50
CA GLU A 4 -2.97 -15.02 13.69
C GLU A 4 -3.64 -15.43 12.36
N ASP A 5 -4.31 -14.49 11.70
CA ASP A 5 -4.93 -14.69 10.39
C ASP A 5 -3.92 -15.12 9.32
N LEU A 6 -2.72 -14.55 9.37
CA LEU A 6 -1.63 -14.91 8.49
C LEU A 6 -1.18 -16.36 8.72
N PHE A 7 -1.01 -16.78 9.97
CA PHE A 7 -0.64 -18.17 10.30
C PHE A 7 -1.75 -19.16 9.95
N VAL A 8 -3.00 -18.82 10.21
CA VAL A 8 -4.17 -19.61 9.81
C VAL A 8 -4.20 -19.78 8.29
N ASN A 9 -4.00 -18.71 7.54
CA ASN A 9 -3.96 -18.74 6.08
C ASN A 9 -2.81 -19.62 5.55
N LEU A 10 -1.63 -19.51 6.13
CA LEU A 10 -0.49 -20.36 5.81
C LEU A 10 -0.79 -21.84 6.10
N TRP A 11 -1.42 -22.13 7.23
CA TRP A 11 -1.78 -23.50 7.60
C TRP A 11 -2.83 -24.11 6.68
N ILE A 12 -3.86 -23.36 6.33
CA ILE A 12 -4.91 -23.81 5.39
C ILE A 12 -4.30 -24.11 4.02
N ASN A 13 -3.42 -23.24 3.54
CA ASN A 13 -2.82 -23.33 2.21
C ASN A 13 -1.47 -24.08 2.18
N ARG A 14 -1.08 -24.76 3.27
CA ARG A 14 0.22 -25.44 3.38
C ARG A 14 0.50 -26.45 2.25
N HIS A 15 -0.54 -27.07 1.69
CA HIS A 15 -0.40 -28.04 0.61
C HIS A 15 -0.17 -27.42 -0.77
N SER A 16 -0.44 -26.12 -0.92
CA SER A 16 -0.20 -25.37 -2.15
C SER A 16 1.16 -24.65 -2.18
N ILE A 17 1.95 -24.79 -1.10
CA ILE A 17 3.27 -24.17 -1.00
C ILE A 17 4.23 -24.93 -1.91
N ASP A 18 4.76 -24.24 -2.91
CA ASP A 18 5.77 -24.77 -3.81
C ASP A 18 7.14 -24.80 -3.13
N ILE A 19 7.57 -25.98 -2.72
CA ILE A 19 8.84 -26.23 -2.00
C ILE A 19 10.07 -25.90 -2.88
N SER A 20 9.90 -25.81 -4.20
CA SER A 20 10.98 -25.45 -5.12
C SER A 20 11.32 -23.96 -5.11
N LYS A 21 10.45 -23.13 -4.54
CA LYS A 21 10.61 -21.68 -4.44
C LYS A 21 11.06 -21.25 -3.05
N SER A 22 11.70 -20.08 -2.96
CA SER A 22 12.10 -19.51 -1.67
C SER A 22 10.89 -19.28 -0.77
N PHE A 23 10.85 -19.97 0.37
CA PHE A 23 9.79 -19.83 1.38
C PHE A 23 9.74 -18.40 1.93
N ASP A 24 10.89 -17.73 2.10
CA ASP A 24 10.94 -16.35 2.57
C ASP A 24 10.23 -15.40 1.61
N SER A 25 10.47 -15.55 0.30
CA SER A 25 9.79 -14.74 -0.72
C SER A 25 8.27 -14.98 -0.74
N PHE A 26 7.86 -16.23 -0.55
CA PHE A 26 6.45 -16.60 -0.42
C PHE A 26 5.83 -15.98 0.83
N LEU A 27 6.50 -16.12 1.98
CA LEU A 27 6.04 -15.57 3.26
C LEU A 27 5.90 -14.03 3.19
N HIS A 28 6.89 -13.34 2.63
CA HIS A 28 6.82 -11.90 2.41
C HIS A 28 5.63 -11.48 1.52
N THR A 29 5.36 -12.25 0.47
CA THR A 29 4.23 -11.96 -0.43
C THR A 29 2.90 -12.16 0.29
N VAL A 30 2.75 -13.25 1.04
CA VAL A 30 1.53 -13.54 1.80
C VAL A 30 1.32 -12.50 2.90
N ALA A 31 2.36 -12.18 3.67
CA ALA A 31 2.30 -11.17 4.73
C ALA A 31 1.93 -9.79 4.18
N ARG A 32 2.54 -9.38 3.08
CA ARG A 32 2.23 -8.11 2.40
C ARG A 32 0.79 -8.07 1.92
N ASN A 33 0.31 -9.13 1.28
CA ASN A 33 -1.06 -9.20 0.78
C ASN A 33 -2.08 -9.18 1.92
N SER A 34 -1.81 -9.89 3.02
CA SER A 34 -2.64 -9.87 4.23
C SER A 34 -2.69 -8.48 4.86
N ALA A 35 -1.55 -7.79 4.96
CA ALA A 35 -1.49 -6.43 5.47
C ALA A 35 -2.27 -5.44 4.58
N ILE A 36 -2.12 -5.54 3.26
CA ILE A 36 -2.86 -4.69 2.31
C ILE A 36 -4.37 -4.94 2.41
N ASN A 37 -4.78 -6.21 2.50
CA ASN A 37 -6.20 -6.56 2.64
C ASN A 37 -6.77 -6.06 3.97
N PHE A 38 -6.03 -6.21 5.06
CA PHE A 38 -6.43 -5.68 6.37
C PHE A 38 -6.63 -4.15 6.33
N LEU A 39 -5.67 -3.42 5.73
CA LEU A 39 -5.78 -1.97 5.58
C LEU A 39 -6.96 -1.57 4.67
N LYS A 40 -7.22 -2.31 3.59
CA LYS A 40 -8.39 -2.08 2.73
C LYS A 40 -9.70 -2.28 3.48
N HIS A 41 -9.82 -3.36 4.25
CA HIS A 41 -11.01 -3.61 5.07
C HIS A 41 -11.20 -2.53 6.13
N LYS A 42 -10.13 -2.16 6.83
CA LYS A 42 -10.19 -1.09 7.83
C LYS A 42 -10.58 0.25 7.21
N TYR A 43 -10.01 0.59 6.04
CA TYR A 43 -10.38 1.81 5.33
C TYR A 43 -11.85 1.83 4.90
N VAL A 44 -12.39 0.70 4.42
CA VAL A 44 -13.81 0.58 4.06
C VAL A 44 -14.68 0.69 5.31
N GLU A 45 -14.31 0.03 6.39
CA GLU A 45 -15.02 0.10 7.68
C GLU A 45 -15.02 1.53 8.23
N ASP A 46 -13.87 2.20 8.26
CA ASP A 46 -13.75 3.59 8.71
C ASP A 46 -14.53 4.55 7.79
N THR A 47 -14.56 4.30 6.48
CA THR A 47 -15.34 5.10 5.53
C THR A 47 -16.84 4.88 5.74
N TYR A 48 -17.28 3.66 6.04
CA TYR A 48 -18.68 3.35 6.37
C TYR A 48 -19.10 3.99 7.69
N LEU A 49 -18.28 3.87 8.72
CA LEU A 49 -18.52 4.48 10.04
C LEU A 49 -18.52 6.01 9.94
N ASN A 50 -17.60 6.61 9.20
CA ASN A 50 -17.57 8.05 8.95
C ASN A 50 -18.77 8.55 8.14
N ASN A 51 -19.31 7.75 7.23
CA ASN A 51 -20.53 8.10 6.49
C ASN A 51 -21.80 8.00 7.36
N ILE A 52 -21.83 7.11 8.35
CA ILE A 52 -22.91 7.01 9.33
C ILE A 52 -22.79 8.14 10.38
N GLN A 53 -21.58 8.48 10.81
CA GLN A 53 -21.32 9.56 11.78
C GLN A 53 -21.39 10.96 11.18
N LYS A 54 -21.29 11.13 9.88
CA LYS A 54 -21.45 12.45 9.23
C LYS A 54 -22.85 13.05 9.37
N GLN A 55 -23.81 12.30 9.94
CA GLN A 55 -25.11 12.87 10.34
C GLN A 55 -25.13 13.48 11.75
N GLU A 56 -24.13 13.23 12.59
CA GLU A 56 -24.11 13.78 13.96
C GLU A 56 -22.70 13.99 14.49
N CYS A 57 -21.89 14.87 13.99
CA CYS A 57 -20.92 15.67 14.76
C CYS A 57 -19.81 16.24 13.87
N SER A 58 -19.80 17.52 13.74
CA SER A 58 -18.68 18.34 13.24
C SER A 58 -17.61 18.49 14.34
N SER A 59 -16.81 17.45 14.53
CA SER A 59 -15.51 17.60 15.19
C SER A 59 -14.50 16.79 14.41
N THR A 60 -13.95 17.40 13.37
CA THR A 60 -12.77 16.86 12.69
C THR A 60 -11.65 16.89 13.73
N SER A 61 -11.18 15.74 14.17
CA SER A 61 -10.07 15.68 15.09
C SER A 61 -8.83 16.25 14.37
N GLU A 62 -7.94 16.89 15.10
CA GLU A 62 -6.70 17.46 14.56
C GLU A 62 -5.89 16.37 13.80
N GLU A 63 -5.96 15.15 14.27
CA GLU A 63 -5.37 13.96 13.66
C GLU A 63 -5.98 13.63 12.27
N ASP A 64 -7.29 13.77 12.10
CA ASP A 64 -7.97 13.56 10.82
C ASP A 64 -7.58 14.63 9.78
N LEU A 65 -7.34 15.86 10.24
CA LEU A 65 -6.89 16.94 9.38
C LEU A 65 -5.45 16.68 8.89
N ILE A 66 -4.55 16.32 9.81
CA ILE A 66 -3.16 15.96 9.49
C ILE A 66 -3.12 14.78 8.52
N ALA A 67 -3.94 13.75 8.75
CA ALA A 67 -4.03 12.59 7.86
C ALA A 67 -4.50 12.95 6.45
N LYS A 68 -5.46 13.85 6.33
CA LYS A 68 -5.94 14.37 5.03
C LYS A 68 -4.89 15.19 4.31
N GLU A 69 -4.23 16.10 5.01
CA GLU A 69 -3.16 16.91 4.44
C GLU A 69 -1.98 16.05 3.97
N LEU A 70 -1.60 15.04 4.75
CA LEU A 70 -0.57 14.07 4.38
C LEU A 70 -0.99 13.27 3.14
N GLY A 71 -2.25 12.84 3.06
CA GLY A 71 -2.80 12.14 1.90
C GLY A 71 -2.70 12.97 0.63
N LEU A 72 -3.14 14.22 0.67
CA LEU A 72 -3.05 15.15 -0.46
C LEU A 72 -1.61 15.41 -0.89
N LEU A 73 -0.69 15.47 0.05
CA LEU A 73 0.73 15.69 -0.22
C LEU A 73 1.37 14.46 -0.90
N ILE A 74 0.97 13.25 -0.50
CA ILE A 74 1.40 12.01 -1.16
C ILE A 74 0.85 11.96 -2.58
N ASP A 75 -0.43 12.26 -2.78
CA ASP A 75 -1.07 12.28 -4.10
C ASP A 75 -0.39 13.29 -5.03
N ASP A 76 -0.11 14.49 -4.57
CA ASP A 76 0.63 15.51 -5.32
C ASP A 76 2.06 15.05 -5.66
N THR A 77 2.72 14.34 -4.74
CA THR A 77 4.04 13.75 -5.00
C THR A 77 3.98 12.69 -6.10
N VAL A 78 2.97 11.81 -6.06
CA VAL A 78 2.76 10.77 -7.07
C VAL A 78 2.43 11.39 -8.43
N GLU A 79 1.60 12.44 -8.47
CA GLU A 79 1.26 13.16 -9.69
C GLU A 79 2.49 13.78 -10.38
N LYS A 80 3.47 14.23 -9.62
CA LYS A 80 4.72 14.83 -10.12
C LYS A 80 5.77 13.80 -10.57
N MET A 81 5.55 12.51 -10.30
CA MET A 81 6.47 11.46 -10.73
C MET A 81 6.50 11.30 -12.26
N PRO A 82 7.63 10.83 -12.83
CA PRO A 82 7.67 10.41 -14.22
C PRO A 82 6.57 9.39 -14.53
N GLU A 83 5.93 9.51 -15.68
CA GLU A 83 4.74 8.76 -16.10
C GLU A 83 4.85 7.23 -15.86
N GLN A 84 6.00 6.66 -16.23
CA GLN A 84 6.24 5.24 -16.04
C GLN A 84 6.29 4.85 -14.55
N ARG A 85 6.93 5.66 -13.71
CA ARG A 85 7.02 5.44 -12.25
C ARG A 85 5.67 5.55 -11.59
N LYS A 86 4.92 6.61 -11.92
CA LYS A 86 3.56 6.83 -11.46
C LYS A 86 2.66 5.64 -11.80
N LYS A 87 2.68 5.19 -13.06
CA LYS A 87 1.89 4.04 -13.52
C LYS A 87 2.20 2.77 -12.74
N ILE A 88 3.48 2.45 -12.59
CA ILE A 88 3.93 1.29 -11.81
C ILE A 88 3.48 1.40 -10.35
N TYR A 89 3.60 2.58 -9.75
CA TYR A 89 3.16 2.81 -8.38
C TYR A 89 1.65 2.60 -8.21
N ILE A 90 0.83 3.16 -9.10
CA ILE A 90 -0.63 3.01 -9.08
C ILE A 90 -1.02 1.54 -9.23
N LEU A 91 -0.49 0.82 -10.21
CA LEU A 91 -0.76 -0.60 -10.42
C LEU A 91 -0.39 -1.45 -9.18
N SER A 92 0.73 -1.12 -8.54
CA SER A 92 1.15 -1.84 -7.34
C SER A 92 0.30 -1.51 -6.11
N ARG A 93 -0.10 -0.24 -5.91
CA ARG A 93 -0.76 0.22 -4.68
C ARG A 93 -2.27 0.20 -4.75
N ASN A 94 -2.85 0.63 -5.86
CA ASN A 94 -4.29 0.73 -6.00
C ASN A 94 -4.90 -0.58 -6.52
N GLU A 95 -4.24 -1.22 -7.47
CA GLU A 95 -4.71 -2.48 -8.06
C GLU A 95 -4.14 -3.73 -7.38
N GLY A 96 -3.09 -3.57 -6.57
CA GLY A 96 -2.50 -4.65 -5.79
C GLY A 96 -1.76 -5.71 -6.63
N LEU A 97 -1.35 -5.35 -7.86
CA LEU A 97 -0.65 -6.26 -8.76
C LEU A 97 0.75 -6.58 -8.24
N SER A 98 1.19 -7.80 -8.47
CA SER A 98 2.57 -8.24 -8.23
C SER A 98 3.54 -7.59 -9.22
N ASN A 99 4.82 -7.54 -8.87
CA ASN A 99 5.85 -6.98 -9.75
C ASN A 99 5.95 -7.73 -11.10
N GLU A 100 5.61 -9.01 -11.14
CA GLU A 100 5.59 -9.83 -12.35
C GLU A 100 4.40 -9.49 -13.24
N GLU A 101 3.22 -9.33 -12.67
CA GLU A 101 2.01 -8.92 -13.39
C GLU A 101 2.18 -7.52 -13.98
N ILE A 102 2.73 -6.57 -13.20
CA ILE A 102 3.04 -5.22 -13.67
C ILE A 102 4.06 -5.26 -14.82
N ALA A 103 5.11 -6.07 -14.68
CA ALA A 103 6.13 -6.22 -15.72
C ALA A 103 5.53 -6.76 -17.02
N THR A 104 4.64 -7.73 -16.94
CA THR A 104 3.92 -8.29 -18.09
C THR A 104 2.98 -7.26 -18.70
N GLN A 105 2.18 -6.57 -17.91
CA GLN A 105 1.20 -5.59 -18.37
C GLN A 105 1.85 -4.37 -19.04
N LEU A 106 3.00 -3.92 -18.52
CA LEU A 106 3.72 -2.77 -19.05
C LEU A 106 4.83 -3.16 -20.07
N ASN A 107 4.93 -4.43 -20.43
CA ASN A 107 5.95 -4.97 -21.32
C ASN A 107 7.39 -4.55 -20.93
N THR A 108 7.70 -4.74 -19.65
CA THR A 108 8.98 -4.39 -19.04
C THR A 108 9.52 -5.53 -18.19
N THR A 109 10.66 -5.35 -17.53
CA THR A 109 11.24 -6.38 -16.67
C THR A 109 10.83 -6.19 -15.22
N LYS A 110 10.68 -7.30 -14.47
CA LYS A 110 10.45 -7.28 -13.02
C LYS A 110 11.46 -6.39 -12.28
N ARG A 111 12.74 -6.47 -12.67
CA ARG A 111 13.81 -5.64 -12.08
C ARG A 111 13.59 -4.14 -12.28
N ASN A 112 13.09 -3.74 -13.47
CA ASN A 112 12.73 -2.35 -13.72
C ASN A 112 11.56 -1.91 -12.85
N VAL A 113 10.52 -2.75 -12.69
CA VAL A 113 9.38 -2.48 -11.81
C VAL A 113 9.85 -2.28 -10.36
N GLU A 114 10.69 -3.17 -9.84
CA GLU A 114 11.27 -3.08 -8.50
C GLU A 114 12.07 -1.79 -8.31
N SER A 115 12.89 -1.43 -9.30
CA SER A 115 13.68 -0.20 -9.28
C SER A 115 12.79 1.04 -9.26
N GLN A 116 11.76 1.10 -10.10
CA GLN A 116 10.83 2.23 -10.16
C GLN A 116 10.00 2.36 -8.88
N LEU A 117 9.54 1.25 -8.29
CA LEU A 117 8.86 1.26 -7.00
C LEU A 117 9.77 1.75 -5.86
N SER A 118 11.03 1.33 -5.84
CA SER A 118 12.00 1.80 -4.86
C SER A 118 12.21 3.31 -4.95
N LEU A 119 12.33 3.85 -6.16
CA LEU A 119 12.45 5.29 -6.40
C LEU A 119 11.19 6.05 -5.99
N ALA A 120 10.00 5.54 -6.33
CA ALA A 120 8.72 6.14 -5.93
C ALA A 120 8.61 6.24 -4.40
N LEU A 121 8.91 5.15 -3.70
CA LEU A 121 8.88 5.12 -2.23
C LEU A 121 9.91 6.05 -1.60
N LYS A 122 11.08 6.23 -2.23
CA LYS A 122 12.10 7.17 -1.78
C LYS A 122 11.61 8.62 -1.90
N GLU A 123 10.94 8.98 -2.98
CA GLU A 123 10.35 10.32 -3.17
C GLU A 123 9.26 10.60 -2.14
N ILE A 124 8.31 9.66 -1.97
CA ILE A 124 7.24 9.78 -0.97
C ILE A 124 7.81 9.91 0.43
N ARG A 125 8.81 9.10 0.80
CA ARG A 125 9.45 9.17 2.11
C ARG A 125 10.11 10.52 2.35
N LYS A 126 10.76 11.09 1.34
CA LYS A 126 11.36 12.43 1.42
C LYS A 126 10.29 13.49 1.69
N THR A 127 9.18 13.43 0.97
CA THR A 127 8.05 14.36 1.13
C THR A 127 7.46 14.27 2.55
N ILE A 128 7.21 13.06 3.04
CA ILE A 128 6.70 12.81 4.40
C ILE A 128 7.67 13.36 5.45
N SER A 129 8.98 13.14 5.29
CA SER A 129 9.99 13.64 6.23
C SER A 129 10.01 15.18 6.24
N CYS A 130 9.90 15.84 5.09
CA CYS A 130 9.82 17.31 5.02
C CYS A 130 8.54 17.83 5.67
N PHE A 131 7.41 17.15 5.51
CA PHE A 131 6.14 17.53 6.13
C PHE A 131 6.25 17.51 7.66
N PHE A 132 6.77 16.44 8.24
CA PHE A 132 6.95 16.37 9.69
C PHE A 132 7.98 17.37 10.25
N LEU A 133 9.01 17.70 9.47
CA LEU A 133 9.96 18.75 9.85
C LEU A 133 9.33 20.15 9.83
N SER A 134 8.33 20.39 9.00
CA SER A 134 7.61 21.67 8.94
C SER A 134 6.58 21.84 10.07
N LEU A 135 6.16 20.75 10.71
CA LEU A 135 5.26 20.75 11.86
C LEU A 135 5.97 20.94 13.21
N LEU A 136 7.30 20.81 13.24
CA LEU A 136 8.14 21.03 14.43
C LEU A 136 8.59 22.50 14.51
#